data_c8fd535a37540abf1bf8b2070f2b9727
#
_entry.id   c8fd535a37540abf1bf8b2070f2b9727
#
_cell.length_a   1.000
_cell.length_b   1.000
_cell.length_c   1.000
_cell.angle_alpha   90.00
_cell.angle_beta   90.00
_cell.angle_gamma   90.00
#
_symmetry.space_group_name_H-M   'P 1'
#
loop_
_entity.id
_entity.type
_entity.pdbx_description
1 polymer ?
#
loop_
_entity_poly.entity_id
_entity_poly.type
_entity_poly.pdbx_seq_one_letter_code
_entity_poly.pdbx_strand_id
1 'polypeptide(L)'
;MSNQNLGLETQAIRTQLERTQYLEHSVPLYLTSSFIFEDAEDMRASFAEETPNNKNNSAENENGVLGIPRQITELFPKKERNIYSRFSNPNTSEFVEKICLMEGAEDGYAFATGMAAVYSTFAALLNSGDHIVSASSVFGSTHTLFTKYFPKWNITTSYFDVNKPETIENFIRLNTKILYAESPTNPAVDILDLELLGKIAKKHNLILIIDNCFATPYIQNPIQFGADLVIHSATKLIDGQGRVLGGVTVGRSDLIREIYLFSRNTGPALSPFNAWVLSKSLETLPVRIEKHCENALKVAEFLENHSNVASVKYPFLKSHPQYEVAKKQMKLGGNIVAFEIKGRIEAGRKFLDKIKLCSLSANLGDTRSIVTHPASTTHSKLTEEERLAVSITDGLVRVSVGLETVQDIINDLKQALE
;
A
#
# COMPACT_ATOMS: atom_id res chain seq x y z
N MET A 1 11.57 28.11 0.01
CA MET A 1 11.27 27.25 -1.14
C MET A 1 9.97 26.56 -0.83
N SER A 2 8.94 26.64 -1.69
CA SER A 2 7.71 25.87 -1.49
C SER A 2 8.01 24.37 -1.59
N ASN A 3 7.43 23.55 -0.73
CA ASN A 3 7.66 22.09 -0.73
C ASN A 3 7.32 21.38 -2.04
N GLN A 4 6.53 21.99 -2.89
CA GLN A 4 6.19 21.49 -4.21
C GLN A 4 7.40 21.28 -5.14
N ASN A 5 8.57 21.83 -4.80
CA ASN A 5 9.80 21.71 -5.59
C ASN A 5 10.86 20.79 -4.96
N LEU A 6 10.57 20.13 -3.84
CA LEU A 6 11.51 19.21 -3.22
C LEU A 6 11.35 17.81 -3.80
N GLY A 7 12.46 17.10 -4.05
CA GLY A 7 12.43 15.70 -4.43
C GLY A 7 11.79 14.82 -3.36
N LEU A 8 11.22 13.69 -3.78
CA LEU A 8 10.46 12.77 -2.94
C LEU A 8 11.29 12.26 -1.74
N GLU A 9 12.57 12.01 -1.92
CA GLU A 9 13.50 11.60 -0.87
C GLU A 9 13.63 12.69 0.21
N THR A 10 13.71 13.96 -0.19
CA THR A 10 13.76 15.09 0.73
C THR A 10 12.44 15.25 1.48
N GLN A 11 11.31 15.08 0.80
CA GLN A 11 9.98 15.11 1.42
C GLN A 11 9.85 14.00 2.47
N ALA A 12 10.23 12.77 2.15
CA ALA A 12 10.18 11.63 3.08
C ALA A 12 10.98 11.88 4.38
N ILE A 13 12.15 12.54 4.27
CA ILE A 13 13.04 12.82 5.41
C ILE A 13 12.61 14.06 6.18
N ARG A 14 12.19 15.11 5.48
CA ARG A 14 12.00 16.46 6.07
C ARG A 14 10.58 16.77 6.50
N THR A 15 9.60 15.97 6.11
CA THR A 15 8.24 16.07 6.62
C THR A 15 8.22 15.56 8.05
N GLN A 16 8.04 16.46 8.99
CA GLN A 16 8.04 16.21 10.43
C GLN A 16 7.02 17.13 11.09
N LEU A 17 6.49 16.70 12.23
CA LEU A 17 5.71 17.56 13.12
C LEU A 17 6.53 18.78 13.58
N GLU A 18 5.84 19.84 13.98
CA GLU A 18 6.47 20.98 14.63
C GLU A 18 7.23 20.53 15.89
N ARG A 19 8.45 21.06 16.05
CA ARG A 19 9.28 20.74 17.22
C ARG A 19 8.63 21.25 18.49
N THR A 20 8.77 20.48 19.56
CA THR A 20 8.32 20.91 20.89
C THR A 20 9.29 21.93 21.49
N GLN A 21 9.02 22.35 22.71
CA GLN A 21 9.91 23.22 23.49
C GLN A 21 11.34 22.68 23.68
N TYR A 22 11.56 21.37 23.42
CA TYR A 22 12.87 20.76 23.51
C TYR A 22 13.70 20.84 22.22
N LEU A 23 13.14 21.37 21.14
CA LEU A 23 13.78 21.53 19.83
C LEU A 23 14.42 20.24 19.31
N GLU A 24 13.76 19.10 19.50
CA GLU A 24 14.24 17.78 19.10
C GLU A 24 14.53 17.73 17.59
N HIS A 25 15.60 17.01 17.21
CA HIS A 25 15.99 16.86 15.81
C HIS A 25 15.04 15.94 15.04
N SER A 26 14.52 14.91 15.70
CA SER A 26 13.63 13.89 15.14
C SER A 26 12.36 13.81 15.96
N VAL A 27 11.23 13.46 15.33
CA VAL A 27 9.93 13.39 15.98
C VAL A 27 9.94 12.47 17.22
N PRO A 28 9.44 12.94 18.38
CA PRO A 28 9.29 12.13 19.57
C PRO A 28 8.17 11.08 19.44
N LEU A 29 8.19 10.11 20.31
CA LEU A 29 7.14 9.09 20.41
C LEU A 29 6.10 9.51 21.46
N TYR A 30 4.86 9.74 21.03
CA TYR A 30 3.74 10.18 21.87
C TYR A 30 2.88 8.98 22.32
N LEU A 31 3.36 8.24 23.30
CA LEU A 31 2.63 7.10 23.88
C LEU A 31 1.60 7.56 24.92
N THR A 32 0.49 8.10 24.45
CA THR A 32 -0.65 8.47 25.28
C THR A 32 -1.95 8.02 24.64
N SER A 33 -2.95 7.68 25.46
CA SER A 33 -4.29 7.36 24.97
C SER A 33 -5.16 8.60 24.76
N SER A 34 -4.88 9.71 25.48
CA SER A 34 -5.75 10.89 25.49
C SER A 34 -4.95 12.18 25.67
N PHE A 35 -5.57 13.28 25.35
CA PHE A 35 -5.03 14.61 25.44
C PHE A 35 -5.92 15.48 26.34
N ILE A 36 -5.36 16.50 26.99
CA ILE A 36 -6.07 17.44 27.85
C ILE A 36 -6.49 18.69 27.07
N PHE A 37 -7.51 19.36 27.58
CA PHE A 37 -8.04 20.61 27.05
C PHE A 37 -7.81 21.72 28.07
N GLU A 38 -7.80 22.97 27.59
CA GLU A 38 -7.59 24.15 28.44
C GLU A 38 -8.83 24.44 29.29
N ASP A 39 -10.02 24.28 28.68
CA ASP A 39 -11.31 24.49 29.34
C ASP A 39 -12.44 23.68 28.67
N ALA A 40 -13.66 23.80 29.17
CA ALA A 40 -14.81 23.07 28.64
C ALA A 40 -15.20 23.51 27.22
N GLU A 41 -14.97 24.75 26.86
CA GLU A 41 -15.29 25.27 25.51
C GLU A 41 -14.25 24.78 24.48
N ASP A 42 -12.99 24.72 24.85
CA ASP A 42 -11.92 24.11 24.04
C ASP A 42 -12.22 22.63 23.78
N MET A 43 -12.67 21.91 24.81
CA MET A 43 -13.10 20.51 24.67
C MET A 43 -14.30 20.40 23.72
N ARG A 44 -15.33 21.25 23.89
CA ARG A 44 -16.52 21.24 23.04
C ARG A 44 -16.16 21.51 21.57
N ALA A 45 -15.38 22.55 21.31
CA ALA A 45 -14.96 22.93 19.97
C ALA A 45 -14.15 21.82 19.28
N SER A 46 -13.27 21.16 20.03
CA SER A 46 -12.49 20.03 19.52
C SER A 46 -13.36 18.85 19.12
N PHE A 47 -14.39 18.50 19.92
CA PHE A 47 -15.35 17.43 19.57
C PHE A 47 -16.30 17.82 18.44
N ALA A 48 -16.64 19.11 18.31
CA ALA A 48 -17.43 19.64 17.21
C ALA A 48 -16.62 19.84 15.93
N GLU A 49 -15.29 19.59 15.99
CA GLU A 49 -14.34 19.82 14.88
C GLU A 49 -14.35 21.29 14.38
N GLU A 50 -14.67 22.20 15.29
CA GLU A 50 -14.59 23.63 15.06
C GLU A 50 -13.14 24.10 15.20
N THR A 51 -12.69 25.00 14.33
CA THR A 51 -11.35 25.61 14.45
C THR A 51 -11.31 26.40 15.76
N PRO A 52 -10.32 26.19 16.65
CA PRO A 52 -10.22 26.96 17.87
C PRO A 52 -10.20 28.46 17.55
N ASN A 53 -11.10 29.23 18.15
CA ASN A 53 -11.04 30.69 18.09
C ASN A 53 -9.69 31.13 18.68
N ASN A 54 -8.80 31.62 17.85
CA ASN A 54 -7.48 32.11 18.20
C ASN A 54 -7.59 33.40 19.05
N LYS A 55 -8.01 33.26 20.33
CA LYS A 55 -8.09 34.40 21.26
C LYS A 55 -6.72 34.91 21.72
N ASN A 56 -5.60 34.23 21.42
CA ASN A 56 -4.28 34.58 21.92
C ASN A 56 -3.15 34.55 20.85
N ASN A 57 -3.42 34.90 19.60
CA ASN A 57 -2.34 35.25 18.67
C ASN A 57 -2.05 36.73 18.63
N SER A 58 -1.74 37.32 19.79
CA SER A 58 -1.09 38.63 19.90
C SER A 58 0.34 38.48 20.45
N ALA A 59 1.12 37.59 19.84
CA ALA A 59 2.56 37.60 19.91
C ALA A 59 3.09 37.16 18.55
N GLU A 60 3.13 38.08 17.62
CA GLU A 60 3.91 38.00 16.40
C GLU A 60 5.38 37.82 16.78
N ASN A 61 5.85 36.59 16.87
CA ASN A 61 7.26 36.31 16.72
C ASN A 61 7.56 36.16 15.23
N GLU A 62 7.83 37.30 14.59
CA GLU A 62 8.31 37.42 13.20
C GLU A 62 9.67 36.75 12.95
N ASN A 63 10.32 36.21 13.96
CA ASN A 63 11.62 35.58 13.84
C ASN A 63 11.50 34.09 13.95
N GLY A 64 11.26 33.45 12.78
CA GLY A 64 11.46 32.01 12.61
C GLY A 64 12.89 31.63 13.01
N VAL A 65 13.03 30.92 14.13
CA VAL A 65 14.32 30.37 14.55
C VAL A 65 14.71 29.32 13.51
N LEU A 66 15.77 29.68 12.76
CA LEU A 66 16.52 28.82 11.86
C LEU A 66 15.74 28.14 10.67
N GLY A 67 15.49 28.90 9.62
CA GLY A 67 15.71 28.48 8.23
C GLY A 67 14.88 27.32 7.67
N ILE A 68 13.81 26.86 8.33
CA ILE A 68 12.86 25.91 7.76
C ILE A 68 11.58 26.69 7.46
N PRO A 69 11.15 26.77 6.18
CA PRO A 69 9.94 27.52 5.84
C PRO A 69 8.71 26.94 6.54
N ARG A 70 7.92 27.78 7.21
CA ARG A 70 6.58 27.51 7.74
C ARG A 70 5.57 26.96 6.70
N GLN A 71 5.95 26.85 5.45
CA GLN A 71 5.09 26.60 4.30
C GLN A 71 4.68 25.12 4.12
N ILE A 72 5.21 24.18 4.93
CA ILE A 72 4.75 22.79 4.89
C ILE A 72 3.42 22.64 5.64
N THR A 73 3.21 23.43 6.70
CA THR A 73 1.99 23.40 7.50
C THR A 73 0.81 24.13 6.85
N GLU A 74 1.05 24.93 5.80
CA GLU A 74 -0.02 25.67 5.08
C GLU A 74 -0.71 24.83 3.99
N LEU A 75 -0.11 23.73 3.56
CA LEU A 75 -0.72 22.82 2.59
C LEU A 75 -1.77 21.90 3.22
N PHE A 76 -1.72 21.71 4.52
CA PHE A 76 -2.72 20.96 5.27
C PHE A 76 -3.40 21.92 6.24
N PRO A 77 -4.75 21.99 6.25
CA PRO A 77 -5.45 22.81 7.23
C PRO A 77 -4.94 22.44 8.62
N LYS A 78 -4.74 23.45 9.51
CA LYS A 78 -4.30 23.24 10.89
C LYS A 78 -5.09 22.05 11.44
N LYS A 79 -4.40 20.93 11.65
CA LYS A 79 -5.06 19.71 12.11
C LYS A 79 -5.74 20.01 13.43
N GLU A 80 -6.97 19.58 13.52
CA GLU A 80 -7.78 19.53 14.72
C GLU A 80 -6.94 19.10 15.92
N ARG A 81 -7.20 19.63 17.10
CA ARG A 81 -6.55 19.17 18.33
C ARG A 81 -6.72 17.67 18.50
N ASN A 82 -5.67 16.99 18.91
CA ASN A 82 -5.78 15.58 19.29
C ASN A 82 -6.68 15.47 20.52
N ILE A 83 -7.62 14.53 20.48
CA ILE A 83 -8.60 14.27 21.56
C ILE A 83 -8.24 12.96 22.25
N TYR A 84 -8.14 11.91 21.45
CA TYR A 84 -7.93 10.53 21.86
C TYR A 84 -7.20 9.77 20.77
N SER A 85 -6.20 8.97 21.13
CA SER A 85 -5.31 8.35 20.13
C SER A 85 -5.98 7.35 19.17
N ARG A 86 -7.22 6.91 19.45
CA ARG A 86 -8.02 6.17 18.48
C ARG A 86 -8.52 7.06 17.33
N PHE A 87 -8.68 8.37 17.56
CA PHE A 87 -9.10 9.33 16.53
C PHE A 87 -7.88 9.85 15.77
N SER A 88 -6.94 10.43 16.50
CA SER A 88 -5.68 10.95 15.96
C SER A 88 -4.59 10.97 17.05
N ASN A 89 -3.34 10.86 16.61
CA ASN A 89 -2.16 10.99 17.46
C ASN A 89 -1.05 11.65 16.65
N PRO A 90 -0.17 12.47 17.22
CA PRO A 90 0.89 13.13 16.48
C PRO A 90 1.70 12.18 15.59
N ASN A 91 2.07 10.98 16.08
CA ASN A 91 2.83 10.02 15.27
C ASN A 91 2.03 9.43 14.10
N THR A 92 0.72 9.16 14.29
CA THR A 92 -0.12 8.69 13.19
C THR A 92 -0.32 9.78 12.14
N SER A 93 -0.44 11.04 12.58
CA SER A 93 -0.57 12.19 11.68
C SER A 93 0.67 12.38 10.83
N GLU A 94 1.87 12.33 11.41
CA GLU A 94 3.13 12.45 10.65
C GLU A 94 3.30 11.33 9.62
N PHE A 95 2.98 10.08 10.00
CA PHE A 95 3.03 8.94 9.08
C PHE A 95 2.10 9.15 7.88
N VAL A 96 0.84 9.56 8.15
CA VAL A 96 -0.16 9.82 7.11
C VAL A 96 0.30 10.97 6.19
N GLU A 97 0.78 12.07 6.76
CA GLU A 97 1.26 13.23 6.01
C GLU A 97 2.40 12.84 5.04
N LYS A 98 3.38 12.07 5.50
CA LYS A 98 4.46 11.57 4.63
C LYS A 98 3.93 10.73 3.47
N ILE A 99 3.00 9.81 3.71
CA ILE A 99 2.40 8.99 2.65
C ILE A 99 1.59 9.85 1.69
N CYS A 100 0.79 10.82 2.19
CA CYS A 100 0.03 11.74 1.33
C CYS A 100 0.94 12.51 0.39
N LEU A 101 2.05 13.07 0.90
CA LEU A 101 3.02 13.78 0.07
C LEU A 101 3.65 12.85 -0.99
N MET A 102 4.02 11.63 -0.61
CA MET A 102 4.65 10.69 -1.52
C MET A 102 3.70 10.16 -2.60
N GLU A 103 2.40 10.01 -2.30
CA GLU A 103 1.37 9.59 -3.26
C GLU A 103 0.77 10.77 -4.06
N GLY A 104 0.96 12.01 -3.61
CA GLY A 104 0.28 13.18 -4.16
C GLY A 104 -1.21 13.23 -3.77
N ALA A 105 -1.55 12.74 -2.58
CA ALA A 105 -2.90 12.66 -2.04
C ALA A 105 -3.28 13.91 -1.25
N GLU A 106 -4.58 14.21 -1.20
CA GLU A 106 -5.12 15.36 -0.45
C GLU A 106 -5.15 15.08 1.06
N ASP A 107 -5.51 13.86 1.47
CA ASP A 107 -5.63 13.44 2.87
C ASP A 107 -5.48 11.92 3.01
N GLY A 108 -5.48 11.41 4.26
CA GLY A 108 -5.35 9.99 4.54
C GLY A 108 -5.75 9.60 5.96
N TYR A 109 -5.92 8.28 6.17
CA TYR A 109 -6.16 7.70 7.48
C TYR A 109 -5.36 6.40 7.67
N ALA A 110 -4.76 6.24 8.86
CA ALA A 110 -3.91 5.10 9.20
C ALA A 110 -4.65 4.06 10.04
N PHE A 111 -4.36 2.79 9.77
CA PHE A 111 -5.05 1.62 10.32
C PHE A 111 -4.07 0.64 10.95
N ALA A 112 -4.56 -0.18 11.88
CA ALA A 112 -3.79 -1.22 12.55
C ALA A 112 -3.17 -2.26 11.59
N THR A 113 -3.79 -2.49 10.42
CA THR A 113 -3.34 -3.46 9.40
C THR A 113 -3.80 -3.03 8.01
N GLY A 114 -3.16 -3.59 6.95
CA GLY A 114 -3.63 -3.41 5.58
C GLY A 114 -5.08 -3.87 5.37
N MET A 115 -5.49 -5.01 5.97
CA MET A 115 -6.88 -5.49 5.87
C MET A 115 -7.87 -4.61 6.63
N ALA A 116 -7.45 -3.94 7.71
CA ALA A 116 -8.27 -2.93 8.37
C ALA A 116 -8.47 -1.71 7.45
N ALA A 117 -7.44 -1.31 6.71
CA ALA A 117 -7.57 -0.25 5.70
C ALA A 117 -8.54 -0.65 4.59
N VAL A 118 -8.38 -1.84 3.99
CA VAL A 118 -9.30 -2.37 2.96
C VAL A 118 -10.73 -2.40 3.50
N TYR A 119 -10.97 -3.11 4.61
CA TYR A 119 -12.33 -3.27 5.15
C TYR A 119 -12.99 -1.92 5.46
N SER A 120 -12.30 -1.03 6.17
CA SER A 120 -12.86 0.24 6.59
C SER A 120 -13.15 1.17 5.42
N THR A 121 -12.29 1.17 4.39
CA THR A 121 -12.51 1.96 3.17
C THR A 121 -13.81 1.54 2.48
N PHE A 122 -13.99 0.24 2.24
CA PHE A 122 -15.20 -0.25 1.59
C PHE A 122 -16.45 -0.09 2.48
N ALA A 123 -16.34 -0.42 3.77
CA ALA A 123 -17.49 -0.35 4.68
C ALA A 123 -17.96 1.09 4.97
N ALA A 124 -17.06 2.07 4.87
CA ALA A 124 -17.42 3.49 4.99
C ALA A 124 -18.16 4.03 3.75
N LEU A 125 -17.80 3.53 2.56
CA LEU A 125 -18.24 4.10 1.28
C LEU A 125 -19.40 3.35 0.62
N LEU A 126 -19.73 2.14 1.10
CA LEU A 126 -20.77 1.28 0.51
C LEU A 126 -21.99 1.17 1.41
N ASN A 127 -23.14 1.16 0.77
CA ASN A 127 -24.43 0.89 1.39
C ASN A 127 -24.99 -0.48 0.96
N SER A 128 -25.97 -0.97 1.71
CA SER A 128 -26.70 -2.17 1.29
C SER A 128 -27.33 -1.96 -0.09
N GLY A 129 -27.09 -2.91 -0.98
CA GLY A 129 -27.55 -2.86 -2.37
C GLY A 129 -26.48 -2.36 -3.36
N ASP A 130 -25.35 -1.85 -2.90
CA ASP A 130 -24.27 -1.39 -3.77
C ASP A 130 -23.48 -2.55 -4.41
N HIS A 131 -22.79 -2.22 -5.49
CA HIS A 131 -22.02 -3.17 -6.29
C HIS A 131 -20.58 -2.70 -6.48
N ILE A 132 -19.65 -3.66 -6.46
CA ILE A 132 -18.22 -3.49 -6.72
C ILE A 132 -17.87 -4.17 -8.04
N VAL A 133 -17.08 -3.52 -8.88
CA VAL A 133 -16.33 -4.17 -9.97
C VAL A 133 -14.89 -4.29 -9.53
N SER A 134 -14.38 -5.53 -9.44
CA SER A 134 -13.03 -5.82 -8.95
C SER A 134 -12.23 -6.60 -9.98
N ALA A 135 -10.91 -6.37 -10.01
CA ALA A 135 -10.01 -7.30 -10.66
C ALA A 135 -10.15 -8.70 -10.04
N SER A 136 -10.03 -9.76 -10.84
CA SER A 136 -10.10 -11.15 -10.35
C SER A 136 -8.87 -11.54 -9.52
N SER A 137 -7.71 -11.00 -9.88
CA SER A 137 -6.45 -11.22 -9.18
C SER A 137 -6.25 -10.16 -8.11
N VAL A 138 -6.81 -10.38 -6.93
CA VAL A 138 -6.65 -9.54 -5.73
C VAL A 138 -6.20 -10.39 -4.55
N PHE A 139 -5.66 -9.76 -3.52
CA PHE A 139 -5.20 -10.47 -2.33
C PHE A 139 -6.30 -11.37 -1.75
N GLY A 140 -5.95 -12.60 -1.38
CA GLY A 140 -6.91 -13.64 -0.98
C GLY A 140 -7.86 -13.24 0.15
N SER A 141 -7.41 -12.43 1.12
CA SER A 141 -8.31 -11.93 2.18
C SER A 141 -9.27 -10.87 1.66
N THR A 142 -8.86 -10.04 0.70
CA THR A 142 -9.75 -9.08 0.02
C THR A 142 -10.81 -9.83 -0.78
N HIS A 143 -10.40 -10.86 -1.54
CA HIS A 143 -11.34 -11.73 -2.25
C HIS A 143 -12.33 -12.39 -1.29
N THR A 144 -11.86 -12.91 -0.15
CA THR A 144 -12.73 -13.52 0.87
C THR A 144 -13.71 -12.48 1.47
N LEU A 145 -13.26 -11.24 1.68
CA LEU A 145 -14.13 -10.17 2.14
C LEU A 145 -15.27 -9.92 1.16
N PHE A 146 -14.96 -9.84 -0.14
CA PHE A 146 -15.93 -9.57 -1.20
C PHE A 146 -16.88 -10.73 -1.48
N THR A 147 -16.43 -11.99 -1.36
CA THR A 147 -17.22 -13.17 -1.69
C THR A 147 -17.98 -13.76 -0.51
N LYS A 148 -17.50 -13.61 0.72
CA LYS A 148 -18.05 -14.26 1.89
C LYS A 148 -18.73 -13.30 2.89
N TYR A 149 -18.17 -12.09 3.07
CA TYR A 149 -18.64 -11.18 4.11
C TYR A 149 -19.57 -10.11 3.56
N PHE A 150 -19.22 -9.41 2.51
CA PHE A 150 -20.03 -8.33 1.93
C PHE A 150 -21.41 -8.80 1.44
N PRO A 151 -21.58 -10.02 0.86
CA PRO A 151 -22.91 -10.52 0.53
C PRO A 151 -23.89 -10.61 1.71
N LYS A 152 -23.37 -10.77 2.97
CA LYS A 152 -24.19 -10.74 4.18
C LYS A 152 -24.85 -9.37 4.42
N TRP A 153 -24.28 -8.33 3.87
CA TRP A 153 -24.76 -6.95 3.95
C TRP A 153 -25.37 -6.48 2.64
N ASN A 154 -25.71 -7.44 1.76
CA ASN A 154 -26.33 -7.18 0.44
C ASN A 154 -25.42 -6.32 -0.47
N ILE A 155 -24.10 -6.41 -0.32
CA ILE A 155 -23.13 -5.80 -1.23
C ILE A 155 -22.59 -6.91 -2.15
N THR A 156 -22.66 -6.66 -3.47
CA THR A 156 -22.30 -7.64 -4.49
C THR A 156 -21.02 -7.25 -5.23
N THR A 157 -20.30 -8.24 -5.77
CA THR A 157 -19.07 -8.01 -6.52
C THR A 157 -19.09 -8.77 -7.84
N SER A 158 -18.70 -8.11 -8.93
CA SER A 158 -18.36 -8.75 -10.20
C SER A 158 -16.86 -8.65 -10.46
N TYR A 159 -16.29 -9.67 -11.07
CA TYR A 159 -14.85 -9.76 -11.32
C TYR A 159 -14.55 -9.69 -12.81
N PHE A 160 -13.56 -8.86 -13.18
CA PHE A 160 -13.01 -8.84 -14.54
C PHE A 160 -11.64 -9.55 -14.59
N ASP A 161 -11.32 -10.12 -15.74
CA ASP A 161 -10.02 -10.75 -15.99
C ASP A 161 -8.96 -9.67 -16.20
N VAL A 162 -7.89 -9.68 -15.40
CA VAL A 162 -6.76 -8.72 -15.48
C VAL A 162 -6.07 -8.73 -16.85
N ASN A 163 -6.17 -9.84 -17.59
CA ASN A 163 -5.63 -9.99 -18.95
C ASN A 163 -6.57 -9.48 -20.04
N LYS A 164 -7.81 -9.08 -19.66
CA LYS A 164 -8.84 -8.58 -20.58
C LYS A 164 -9.48 -7.28 -20.05
N PRO A 165 -8.69 -6.25 -19.77
CA PRO A 165 -9.18 -5.04 -19.13
C PRO A 165 -10.21 -4.28 -19.99
N GLU A 166 -10.26 -4.53 -21.30
CA GLU A 166 -11.28 -4.00 -22.22
C GLU A 166 -12.71 -4.51 -21.90
N THR A 167 -12.84 -5.58 -21.11
CA THR A 167 -14.13 -6.14 -20.71
C THR A 167 -14.72 -5.54 -19.45
N ILE A 168 -14.02 -4.65 -18.76
CA ILE A 168 -14.42 -4.07 -17.46
C ILE A 168 -15.84 -3.47 -17.54
N GLU A 169 -16.13 -2.71 -18.59
CA GLU A 169 -17.42 -2.03 -18.74
C GLU A 169 -18.61 -3.00 -18.81
N ASN A 170 -18.41 -4.27 -19.20
CA ASN A 170 -19.46 -5.30 -19.24
C ASN A 170 -19.96 -5.70 -17.86
N PHE A 171 -19.18 -5.41 -16.81
CA PHE A 171 -19.53 -5.74 -15.42
C PHE A 171 -20.15 -4.58 -14.66
N ILE A 172 -20.15 -3.36 -15.24
CA ILE A 172 -20.68 -2.16 -14.60
C ILE A 172 -22.21 -2.21 -14.64
N ARG A 173 -22.84 -1.92 -13.49
CA ARG A 173 -24.30 -1.89 -13.26
C ARG A 173 -24.71 -0.50 -12.75
N LEU A 174 -26.01 -0.21 -12.77
CA LEU A 174 -26.56 1.05 -12.25
C LEU A 174 -26.21 1.32 -10.78
N ASN A 175 -26.06 0.26 -9.98
CA ASN A 175 -25.69 0.32 -8.57
C ASN A 175 -24.19 0.12 -8.32
N THR A 176 -23.34 0.09 -9.35
CA THR A 176 -21.90 0.02 -9.17
C THR A 176 -21.39 1.34 -8.58
N LYS A 177 -20.62 1.25 -7.50
CA LYS A 177 -20.02 2.39 -6.80
C LYS A 177 -18.51 2.42 -6.89
N ILE A 178 -17.87 1.26 -6.86
CA ILE A 178 -16.41 1.14 -6.77
C ILE A 178 -15.88 0.28 -7.91
N LEU A 179 -14.79 0.77 -8.52
CA LEU A 179 -13.86 -0.02 -9.35
C LEU A 179 -12.59 -0.24 -8.52
N TYR A 180 -12.23 -1.51 -8.28
CA TYR A 180 -11.09 -1.88 -7.44
C TYR A 180 -10.09 -2.75 -8.19
N ALA A 181 -8.80 -2.45 -7.99
CA ALA A 181 -7.72 -3.25 -8.55
C ALA A 181 -6.46 -3.21 -7.69
N GLU A 182 -5.63 -4.25 -7.83
CA GLU A 182 -4.24 -4.29 -7.36
C GLU A 182 -3.31 -4.21 -8.57
N SER A 183 -2.31 -3.35 -8.54
CA SER A 183 -1.30 -3.27 -9.60
C SER A 183 0.05 -2.83 -9.04
N PRO A 184 1.09 -3.69 -9.10
CA PRO A 184 1.12 -5.08 -9.61
C PRO A 184 0.28 -6.08 -8.80
N THR A 185 -0.24 -7.13 -9.44
CA THR A 185 -1.09 -8.13 -8.78
C THR A 185 -0.29 -9.12 -7.93
N ASN A 186 -0.91 -9.67 -6.89
CA ASN A 186 -0.35 -10.73 -6.05
C ASN A 186 -1.05 -12.06 -6.34
N PRO A 187 -0.34 -13.18 -6.67
CA PRO A 187 1.12 -13.31 -6.71
C PRO A 187 1.76 -13.17 -8.10
N ALA A 188 0.97 -13.05 -9.17
CA ALA A 188 1.41 -13.23 -10.55
C ALA A 188 2.14 -12.02 -11.15
N VAL A 189 2.13 -10.85 -10.48
CA VAL A 189 2.81 -9.61 -10.92
C VAL A 189 2.28 -9.08 -12.26
N ASP A 190 1.01 -9.32 -12.57
CA ASP A 190 0.36 -8.70 -13.73
C ASP A 190 0.18 -7.20 -13.49
N ILE A 191 0.31 -6.39 -14.56
CA ILE A 191 0.23 -4.94 -14.49
C ILE A 191 -1.04 -4.47 -15.19
N LEU A 192 -1.90 -3.78 -14.45
CA LEU A 192 -3.09 -3.13 -15.01
C LEU A 192 -2.76 -1.70 -15.44
N ASP A 193 -3.28 -1.28 -16.59
CA ASP A 193 -3.14 0.10 -17.07
C ASP A 193 -3.99 1.04 -16.22
N LEU A 194 -3.33 1.77 -15.32
CA LEU A 194 -4.00 2.70 -14.40
C LEU A 194 -4.71 3.84 -15.12
N GLU A 195 -4.19 4.30 -16.26
CA GLU A 195 -4.84 5.36 -17.05
C GLU A 195 -6.15 4.85 -17.66
N LEU A 196 -6.19 3.60 -18.14
CA LEU A 196 -7.41 2.96 -18.61
C LEU A 196 -8.45 2.85 -17.48
N LEU A 197 -8.04 2.37 -16.30
CA LEU A 197 -8.93 2.27 -15.13
C LEU A 197 -9.48 3.64 -14.73
N GLY A 198 -8.64 4.68 -14.69
CA GLY A 198 -9.07 6.04 -14.40
C GLY A 198 -10.07 6.60 -15.40
N LYS A 199 -9.86 6.35 -16.70
CA LYS A 199 -10.80 6.74 -17.75
C LYS A 199 -12.16 6.06 -17.62
N ILE A 200 -12.17 4.75 -17.33
CA ILE A 200 -13.41 3.98 -17.12
C ILE A 200 -14.14 4.48 -15.86
N ALA A 201 -13.43 4.62 -14.74
CA ALA A 201 -14.02 5.09 -13.49
C ALA A 201 -14.66 6.48 -13.67
N LYS A 202 -13.94 7.41 -14.29
CA LYS A 202 -14.47 8.75 -14.58
C LYS A 202 -15.69 8.72 -15.51
N LYS A 203 -15.67 7.91 -16.56
CA LYS A 203 -16.78 7.76 -17.52
C LYS A 203 -18.07 7.30 -16.84
N HIS A 204 -17.97 6.40 -15.87
CA HIS A 204 -19.09 5.79 -15.18
C HIS A 204 -19.36 6.37 -13.78
N ASN A 205 -18.65 7.44 -13.40
CA ASN A 205 -18.77 8.08 -12.08
C ASN A 205 -18.56 7.09 -10.93
N LEU A 206 -17.55 6.23 -11.04
CA LEU A 206 -17.15 5.25 -10.03
C LEU A 206 -16.01 5.78 -9.19
N ILE A 207 -15.94 5.37 -7.93
CA ILE A 207 -14.76 5.58 -7.08
C ILE A 207 -13.71 4.55 -7.50
N LEU A 208 -12.55 5.02 -7.98
CA LEU A 208 -11.41 4.16 -8.31
C LEU A 208 -10.52 3.98 -7.10
N ILE A 209 -10.39 2.75 -6.63
CA ILE A 209 -9.51 2.38 -5.52
C ILE A 209 -8.42 1.44 -6.01
N ILE A 210 -7.15 1.81 -5.77
CA ILE A 210 -5.99 1.00 -6.15
C ILE A 210 -5.23 0.55 -4.90
N ASP A 211 -5.02 -0.75 -4.75
CA ASP A 211 -4.05 -1.27 -3.79
C ASP A 211 -2.64 -1.20 -4.43
N ASN A 212 -1.81 -0.31 -3.90
CA ASN A 212 -0.46 0.00 -4.38
C ASN A 212 0.63 -0.65 -3.50
N CYS A 213 0.28 -1.68 -2.76
CA CYS A 213 1.15 -2.30 -1.76
C CYS A 213 2.47 -2.82 -2.35
N PHE A 214 2.44 -3.41 -3.56
CA PHE A 214 3.63 -3.99 -4.20
C PHE A 214 4.56 -2.94 -4.80
N ALA A 215 4.00 -1.84 -5.30
CA ALA A 215 4.81 -0.80 -5.94
C ALA A 215 5.34 0.23 -4.93
N THR A 216 4.59 0.55 -3.88
CA THR A 216 4.84 1.71 -2.98
C THR A 216 4.73 3.06 -3.70
N PRO A 217 4.59 4.18 -2.97
CA PRO A 217 4.54 5.49 -3.59
C PRO A 217 5.86 5.92 -4.28
N TYR A 218 6.96 5.18 -4.05
CA TYR A 218 8.23 5.46 -4.72
C TYR A 218 8.30 4.93 -6.15
N ILE A 219 7.60 3.84 -6.44
CA ILE A 219 7.60 3.20 -7.77
C ILE A 219 6.44 3.69 -8.62
N GLN A 220 5.25 3.85 -8.04
CA GLN A 220 4.01 4.11 -8.77
C GLN A 220 3.09 5.01 -7.94
N ASN A 221 2.46 6.00 -8.58
CA ASN A 221 1.52 6.92 -7.95
C ASN A 221 0.15 6.84 -8.67
N PRO A 222 -0.76 5.97 -8.25
CA PRO A 222 -2.04 5.76 -8.91
C PRO A 222 -2.93 7.01 -9.00
N ILE A 223 -2.81 7.95 -8.06
CA ILE A 223 -3.56 9.23 -8.08
C ILE A 223 -3.29 10.02 -9.36
N GLN A 224 -2.05 10.03 -9.85
CA GLN A 224 -1.68 10.71 -11.10
C GLN A 224 -2.39 10.13 -12.34
N PHE A 225 -2.92 8.91 -12.21
CA PHE A 225 -3.65 8.20 -13.26
C PHE A 225 -5.16 8.18 -13.02
N GLY A 226 -5.65 8.93 -12.02
CA GLY A 226 -7.07 9.11 -11.75
C GLY A 226 -7.65 8.19 -10.69
N ALA A 227 -6.83 7.56 -9.86
CA ALA A 227 -7.32 6.88 -8.65
C ALA A 227 -7.84 7.92 -7.65
N ASP A 228 -9.04 7.66 -7.09
CA ASP A 228 -9.62 8.48 -6.03
C ASP A 228 -9.00 8.14 -4.67
N LEU A 229 -8.71 6.85 -4.45
CA LEU A 229 -8.11 6.35 -3.23
C LEU A 229 -7.00 5.33 -3.54
N VAL A 230 -5.95 5.36 -2.73
CA VAL A 230 -4.86 4.39 -2.75
C VAL A 230 -4.75 3.73 -1.38
N ILE A 231 -4.64 2.40 -1.38
CA ILE A 231 -4.48 1.61 -0.16
C ILE A 231 -3.06 1.02 -0.12
N HIS A 232 -2.47 1.01 1.07
CA HIS A 232 -1.23 0.31 1.35
C HIS A 232 -1.35 -0.58 2.59
N SER A 233 -0.83 -1.80 2.49
CA SER A 233 -0.39 -2.54 3.65
C SER A 233 0.99 -2.03 4.04
N ALA A 234 1.06 -1.13 5.02
CA ALA A 234 2.32 -0.57 5.50
C ALA A 234 3.23 -1.62 6.17
N THR A 235 2.66 -2.78 6.52
CA THR A 235 3.36 -3.99 7.01
C THR A 235 4.45 -4.48 6.06
N LYS A 236 4.31 -4.19 4.74
CA LYS A 236 5.18 -4.71 3.67
C LYS A 236 6.39 -3.80 3.44
N LEU A 237 6.63 -3.38 2.23
CA LEU A 237 7.78 -2.54 1.86
C LEU A 237 7.87 -1.20 2.60
N ILE A 238 6.76 -0.64 3.08
CA ILE A 238 6.78 0.60 3.86
C ILE A 238 7.55 0.38 5.17
N ASP A 239 7.19 -0.63 5.97
CA ASP A 239 8.03 -1.05 7.11
C ASP A 239 9.36 -1.60 6.61
N GLY A 240 9.33 -2.55 5.69
CA GLY A 240 10.47 -3.12 4.97
C GLY A 240 11.42 -3.97 5.81
N GLN A 241 11.13 -4.23 7.09
CA GLN A 241 12.02 -4.96 8.00
C GLN A 241 11.28 -6.00 8.87
N GLY A 242 9.98 -6.21 8.63
CA GLY A 242 9.17 -7.20 9.35
C GLY A 242 8.97 -6.89 10.83
N ARG A 243 8.90 -5.61 11.22
CA ARG A 243 8.85 -5.15 12.62
C ARG A 243 7.43 -4.91 13.13
N VAL A 244 6.58 -4.28 12.31
CA VAL A 244 5.25 -3.82 12.71
C VAL A 244 4.19 -4.06 11.65
N LEU A 245 2.94 -4.15 12.08
CA LEU A 245 1.78 -4.11 11.21
C LEU A 245 1.30 -2.68 11.04
N GLY A 246 0.73 -2.39 9.88
CA GLY A 246 0.04 -1.13 9.61
C GLY A 246 -0.69 -1.16 8.29
N GLY A 247 -1.63 -0.24 8.12
CA GLY A 247 -2.32 0.03 6.88
C GLY A 247 -2.56 1.53 6.74
N VAL A 248 -2.77 2.00 5.54
CA VAL A 248 -3.13 3.39 5.27
C VAL A 248 -3.97 3.47 4.01
N THR A 249 -4.98 4.33 4.01
CA THR A 249 -5.72 4.76 2.82
C THR A 249 -5.51 6.25 2.65
N VAL A 250 -5.13 6.67 1.45
CA VAL A 250 -4.91 8.08 1.09
C VAL A 250 -5.63 8.40 -0.20
N GLY A 251 -5.98 9.66 -0.42
CA GLY A 251 -6.62 10.13 -1.64
C GLY A 251 -7.44 11.38 -1.43
N ARG A 252 -8.63 11.43 -2.05
CA ARG A 252 -9.54 12.57 -1.98
C ARG A 252 -10.02 12.82 -0.56
N SER A 253 -9.97 14.06 -0.13
CA SER A 253 -10.29 14.49 1.24
C SER A 253 -11.74 14.22 1.64
N ASP A 254 -12.69 14.37 0.71
CA ASP A 254 -14.12 14.08 0.96
C ASP A 254 -14.36 12.59 1.30
N LEU A 255 -13.71 11.68 0.57
CA LEU A 255 -13.80 10.24 0.81
C LEU A 255 -13.04 9.82 2.08
N ILE A 256 -11.88 10.41 2.32
CA ILE A 256 -11.10 10.17 3.55
C ILE A 256 -11.88 10.64 4.78
N ARG A 257 -12.66 11.72 4.67
CA ARG A 257 -13.52 12.18 5.76
C ARG A 257 -14.55 11.12 6.17
N GLU A 258 -15.23 10.48 5.22
CA GLU A 258 -16.17 9.39 5.50
C GLU A 258 -15.47 8.18 6.15
N ILE A 259 -14.30 7.83 5.63
CA ILE A 259 -13.47 6.74 6.17
C ILE A 259 -13.02 7.05 7.60
N TYR A 260 -12.62 8.28 7.90
CA TYR A 260 -12.28 8.74 9.24
C TYR A 260 -13.46 8.63 10.21
N LEU A 261 -14.63 9.16 9.81
CA LEU A 261 -15.85 9.12 10.65
C LEU A 261 -16.27 7.68 10.97
N PHE A 262 -16.19 6.78 10.00
CA PHE A 262 -16.43 5.36 10.21
C PHE A 262 -15.39 4.75 11.16
N SER A 263 -14.12 4.99 10.90
CA SER A 263 -13.01 4.35 11.59
C SER A 263 -12.85 4.81 13.04
N ARG A 264 -13.07 6.10 13.33
CA ARG A 264 -13.05 6.62 14.71
C ARG A 264 -14.08 5.93 15.62
N ASN A 265 -15.20 5.44 15.05
CA ASN A 265 -16.26 4.77 15.77
C ASN A 265 -16.09 3.24 15.82
N THR A 266 -15.45 2.63 14.82
CA THR A 266 -15.24 1.17 14.73
C THR A 266 -13.90 0.70 15.30
N GLY A 267 -12.92 1.58 15.44
CA GLY A 267 -11.71 1.36 16.25
C GLY A 267 -10.52 0.69 15.59
N PRO A 268 -10.32 0.63 14.26
CA PRO A 268 -9.18 -0.03 13.62
C PRO A 268 -7.88 0.82 13.65
N ALA A 269 -7.69 1.61 14.69
CA ALA A 269 -6.65 2.64 14.79
C ALA A 269 -5.24 2.06 14.82
N LEU A 270 -4.30 2.72 14.13
CA LEU A 270 -2.88 2.43 14.19
C LEU A 270 -2.30 2.86 15.55
N SER A 271 -1.46 1.99 16.15
CA SER A 271 -0.72 2.33 17.36
C SER A 271 0.27 3.47 17.10
N PRO A 272 0.41 4.47 18.02
CA PRO A 272 1.44 5.51 17.91
C PRO A 272 2.86 4.96 17.75
N PHE A 273 3.19 3.85 18.44
CA PHE A 273 4.48 3.19 18.28
C PHE A 273 4.69 2.67 16.85
N ASN A 274 3.71 1.95 16.31
CA ASN A 274 3.80 1.44 14.95
C ASN A 274 3.87 2.60 13.93
N ALA A 275 3.09 3.65 14.13
CA ALA A 275 3.12 4.84 13.30
C ALA A 275 4.50 5.52 13.29
N TRP A 276 5.13 5.64 14.46
CA TRP A 276 6.49 6.17 14.57
C TRP A 276 7.51 5.31 13.83
N VAL A 277 7.45 3.99 13.99
CA VAL A 277 8.33 3.04 13.25
C VAL A 277 8.11 3.19 11.74
N LEU A 278 6.87 3.25 11.29
CA LEU A 278 6.53 3.38 9.85
C LEU A 278 6.97 4.73 9.29
N SER A 279 6.75 5.84 10.03
CA SER A 279 7.23 7.16 9.64
C SER A 279 8.75 7.21 9.47
N LYS A 280 9.50 6.61 10.42
CA LYS A 280 10.98 6.49 10.31
C LYS A 280 11.42 5.57 9.16
N SER A 281 10.64 4.56 8.84
CA SER A 281 10.93 3.65 7.73
C SER A 281 10.78 4.34 6.37
N LEU A 282 9.85 5.26 6.23
CA LEU A 282 9.66 6.04 5.00
C LEU A 282 10.90 6.89 4.65
N GLU A 283 11.64 7.36 5.65
CA GLU A 283 12.87 8.15 5.44
C GLU A 283 13.94 7.38 4.63
N THR A 284 13.90 6.05 4.69
CA THR A 284 14.83 5.16 3.95
C THR A 284 14.14 4.35 2.84
N LEU A 285 12.85 4.57 2.60
CA LEU A 285 12.12 3.82 1.59
C LEU A 285 12.78 3.91 0.21
N PRO A 286 13.17 5.10 -0.32
CA PRO A 286 13.77 5.22 -1.64
C PRO A 286 15.02 4.34 -1.82
N VAL A 287 15.98 4.45 -0.93
CA VAL A 287 17.26 3.68 -1.03
C VAL A 287 17.04 2.18 -0.89
N ARG A 288 16.06 1.74 -0.07
CA ARG A 288 15.72 0.32 0.05
C ARG A 288 15.06 -0.19 -1.23
N ILE A 289 14.09 0.55 -1.77
CA ILE A 289 13.37 0.15 -2.97
C ILE A 289 14.28 0.09 -4.18
N GLU A 290 15.19 1.03 -4.36
CA GLU A 290 16.18 0.99 -5.43
C GLU A 290 17.02 -0.29 -5.37
N LYS A 291 17.53 -0.63 -4.18
CA LYS A 291 18.34 -1.85 -4.00
C LYS A 291 17.52 -3.13 -4.18
N HIS A 292 16.30 -3.18 -3.68
CA HIS A 292 15.37 -4.28 -3.93
C HIS A 292 15.14 -4.50 -5.42
N CYS A 293 14.85 -3.43 -6.17
CA CYS A 293 14.58 -3.51 -7.62
C CYS A 293 15.83 -3.91 -8.42
N GLU A 294 17.01 -3.39 -8.06
CA GLU A 294 18.28 -3.81 -8.66
C GLU A 294 18.51 -5.33 -8.50
N ASN A 295 18.34 -5.83 -7.29
CA ASN A 295 18.51 -7.24 -6.99
C ASN A 295 17.43 -8.09 -7.72
N ALA A 296 16.17 -7.63 -7.71
CA ALA A 296 15.06 -8.35 -8.33
C ALA A 296 15.21 -8.48 -9.84
N LEU A 297 15.68 -7.44 -10.53
CA LEU A 297 15.96 -7.51 -11.96
C LEU A 297 17.03 -8.58 -12.27
N LYS A 298 18.16 -8.61 -11.54
CA LYS A 298 19.20 -9.61 -11.73
C LYS A 298 18.72 -11.04 -11.44
N VAL A 299 17.89 -11.21 -10.42
CA VAL A 299 17.24 -12.50 -10.11
C VAL A 299 16.29 -12.91 -11.23
N ALA A 300 15.48 -11.99 -11.76
CA ALA A 300 14.55 -12.26 -12.84
C ALA A 300 15.28 -12.65 -14.14
N GLU A 301 16.37 -11.94 -14.50
CA GLU A 301 17.22 -12.25 -15.66
C GLU A 301 17.89 -13.63 -15.52
N PHE A 302 18.38 -13.98 -14.32
CA PHE A 302 18.92 -15.31 -14.04
C PHE A 302 17.84 -16.41 -14.23
N LEU A 303 16.65 -16.21 -13.66
CA LEU A 303 15.57 -17.20 -13.75
C LEU A 303 15.05 -17.36 -15.19
N GLU A 304 14.96 -16.27 -15.97
CA GLU A 304 14.53 -16.31 -17.37
C GLU A 304 15.42 -17.20 -18.24
N ASN A 305 16.72 -17.28 -17.90
CA ASN A 305 17.69 -18.10 -18.63
C ASN A 305 17.88 -19.51 -18.02
N HIS A 306 17.14 -19.89 -16.98
CA HIS A 306 17.34 -21.17 -16.31
C HIS A 306 16.51 -22.30 -16.94
N SER A 307 17.15 -23.46 -17.23
CA SER A 307 16.52 -24.59 -17.97
C SER A 307 15.28 -25.16 -17.28
N ASN A 308 15.19 -25.15 -15.94
CA ASN A 308 14.07 -25.66 -15.16
C ASN A 308 12.95 -24.65 -14.91
N VAL A 309 13.09 -23.44 -15.45
CA VAL A 309 12.05 -22.39 -15.44
C VAL A 309 11.35 -22.36 -16.79
N ALA A 310 10.03 -22.28 -16.78
CA ALA A 310 9.21 -22.23 -17.98
C ALA A 310 8.94 -20.77 -18.43
N SER A 311 8.71 -19.89 -17.48
CA SER A 311 8.49 -18.45 -17.74
C SER A 311 8.78 -17.64 -16.47
N VAL A 312 9.06 -16.34 -16.66
CA VAL A 312 9.26 -15.37 -15.58
C VAL A 312 8.39 -14.18 -15.81
N LYS A 313 7.74 -13.69 -14.76
CA LYS A 313 7.03 -12.42 -14.75
C LYS A 313 7.75 -11.44 -13.81
N TYR A 314 8.30 -10.41 -14.38
CA TYR A 314 8.87 -9.26 -13.69
C TYR A 314 8.63 -8.01 -14.54
N PRO A 315 8.04 -6.93 -14.02
CA PRO A 315 7.51 -5.83 -14.83
C PRO A 315 8.52 -5.20 -15.79
N PHE A 316 9.81 -5.23 -15.46
CA PHE A 316 10.89 -4.64 -16.28
C PHE A 316 11.71 -5.66 -17.09
N LEU A 317 11.27 -6.91 -17.20
CA LEU A 317 11.73 -7.81 -18.26
C LEU A 317 10.98 -7.54 -19.56
N LYS A 318 11.69 -7.52 -20.68
CA LYS A 318 11.08 -7.32 -22.02
C LYS A 318 10.09 -8.42 -22.40
N SER A 319 10.21 -9.59 -21.83
CA SER A 319 9.30 -10.73 -21.99
C SER A 319 7.99 -10.59 -21.20
N HIS A 320 7.89 -9.60 -20.29
CA HIS A 320 6.65 -9.40 -19.53
C HIS A 320 5.52 -8.94 -20.43
N PRO A 321 4.32 -9.57 -20.39
CA PRO A 321 3.22 -9.22 -21.30
C PRO A 321 2.80 -7.76 -21.26
N GLN A 322 2.88 -7.11 -20.10
CA GLN A 322 2.52 -5.71 -19.89
C GLN A 322 3.76 -4.81 -19.71
N TYR A 323 4.91 -5.16 -20.34
CA TYR A 323 6.16 -4.37 -20.20
C TYR A 323 5.97 -2.89 -20.53
N GLU A 324 5.29 -2.56 -21.64
CA GLU A 324 5.08 -1.17 -22.06
C GLU A 324 4.18 -0.41 -21.06
N VAL A 325 3.16 -1.06 -20.51
CA VAL A 325 2.32 -0.48 -19.46
C VAL A 325 3.13 -0.21 -18.20
N ALA A 326 3.95 -1.19 -17.77
CA ALA A 326 4.83 -1.02 -16.63
C ALA A 326 5.80 0.14 -16.80
N LYS A 327 6.45 0.25 -17.96
CA LYS A 327 7.39 1.35 -18.28
C LYS A 327 6.72 2.71 -18.32
N LYS A 328 5.44 2.79 -18.65
CA LYS A 328 4.66 4.03 -18.68
C LYS A 328 4.32 4.55 -17.27
N GLN A 329 3.99 3.67 -16.34
CA GLN A 329 3.41 4.05 -15.05
C GLN A 329 4.30 3.76 -13.82
N MET A 330 5.34 2.94 -13.98
CA MET A 330 6.25 2.56 -12.90
C MET A 330 7.65 3.13 -13.13
N LYS A 331 8.26 3.66 -12.06
CA LYS A 331 9.66 4.13 -12.07
C LYS A 331 10.65 2.95 -12.11
N LEU A 332 10.34 1.85 -11.41
CA LEU A 332 11.16 0.65 -11.25
C LEU A 332 10.25 -0.60 -11.28
N GLY A 333 10.83 -1.79 -11.50
CA GLY A 333 10.08 -3.04 -11.65
C GLY A 333 9.54 -3.67 -10.36
N GLY A 334 9.86 -3.12 -9.18
CA GLY A 334 9.47 -3.71 -7.90
C GLY A 334 10.44 -4.79 -7.40
N ASN A 335 10.10 -5.38 -6.25
CA ASN A 335 10.92 -6.41 -5.61
C ASN A 335 10.35 -7.83 -5.74
N ILE A 336 9.21 -7.99 -6.39
CA ILE A 336 8.54 -9.28 -6.55
C ILE A 336 8.87 -9.86 -7.93
N VAL A 337 9.38 -11.09 -7.92
CA VAL A 337 9.59 -11.90 -9.12
C VAL A 337 8.69 -13.12 -9.03
N ALA A 338 7.87 -13.35 -10.03
CA ALA A 338 7.07 -14.55 -10.17
C ALA A 338 7.63 -15.41 -11.30
N PHE A 339 7.75 -16.70 -11.11
CA PHE A 339 8.21 -17.61 -12.17
C PHE A 339 7.48 -18.96 -12.12
N GLU A 340 7.41 -19.62 -13.26
CA GLU A 340 6.81 -20.94 -13.41
C GLU A 340 7.92 -21.99 -13.42
N ILE A 341 7.93 -22.88 -12.40
CA ILE A 341 8.87 -24.00 -12.37
C ILE A 341 8.32 -25.17 -13.21
N LYS A 342 9.16 -25.79 -14.03
CA LYS A 342 8.79 -27.00 -14.76
C LYS A 342 8.59 -28.18 -13.79
N GLY A 343 7.52 -28.96 -13.96
CA GLY A 343 7.22 -30.11 -13.11
C GLY A 343 6.12 -29.87 -12.07
N ARG A 344 5.39 -28.73 -12.19
CA ARG A 344 4.16 -28.44 -11.44
C ARG A 344 4.36 -28.49 -9.90
N ILE A 345 3.35 -28.90 -9.14
CA ILE A 345 3.32 -28.84 -7.66
C ILE A 345 4.50 -29.58 -7.02
N GLU A 346 4.86 -30.78 -7.52
CA GLU A 346 5.95 -31.56 -6.92
C GLU A 346 7.31 -30.91 -7.08
N ALA A 347 7.57 -30.27 -8.23
CA ALA A 347 8.80 -29.51 -8.44
C ALA A 347 8.84 -28.27 -7.54
N GLY A 348 7.70 -27.57 -7.39
CA GLY A 348 7.58 -26.43 -6.49
C GLY A 348 7.84 -26.79 -5.02
N ARG A 349 7.33 -27.94 -4.54
CA ARG A 349 7.62 -28.44 -3.19
C ARG A 349 9.10 -28.75 -3.00
N LYS A 350 9.69 -29.53 -3.92
CA LYS A 350 11.11 -29.88 -3.87
C LYS A 350 12.00 -28.65 -3.90
N PHE A 351 11.65 -27.65 -4.70
CA PHE A 351 12.32 -26.38 -4.75
C PHE A 351 12.31 -25.69 -3.37
N LEU A 352 11.12 -25.55 -2.73
CA LEU A 352 11.02 -24.95 -1.41
C LEU A 352 11.83 -25.72 -0.35
N ASP A 353 11.81 -27.07 -0.40
CA ASP A 353 12.51 -27.93 0.57
C ASP A 353 14.04 -27.79 0.46
N LYS A 354 14.57 -27.39 -0.72
CA LYS A 354 16.00 -27.19 -0.98
C LYS A 354 16.49 -25.78 -0.68
N ILE A 355 15.63 -24.79 -0.54
CA ILE A 355 16.00 -23.40 -0.20
C ILE A 355 16.75 -23.37 1.14
N LYS A 356 17.83 -22.61 1.22
CA LYS A 356 18.70 -22.50 2.41
C LYS A 356 18.85 -21.07 2.94
N LEU A 357 18.91 -20.07 2.06
CA LEU A 357 19.06 -18.65 2.41
C LEU A 357 17.70 -17.95 2.49
N CYS A 358 16.89 -18.10 1.45
CA CYS A 358 15.59 -17.42 1.39
C CYS A 358 14.64 -18.00 2.43
N SER A 359 13.85 -17.15 3.07
CA SER A 359 12.87 -17.56 4.09
C SER A 359 11.61 -18.11 3.44
N LEU A 360 11.10 -19.24 3.98
CA LEU A 360 9.78 -19.76 3.61
C LEU A 360 8.72 -19.06 4.45
N SER A 361 8.02 -18.11 3.87
CA SER A 361 6.96 -17.34 4.56
C SER A 361 5.91 -16.84 3.58
N ALA A 362 4.69 -16.66 4.07
CA ALA A 362 3.60 -16.04 3.32
C ALA A 362 3.76 -14.50 3.21
N ASN A 363 4.72 -13.90 3.94
CA ASN A 363 4.99 -12.47 3.92
C ASN A 363 5.72 -12.03 2.64
N LEU A 364 6.01 -10.74 2.53
CA LEU A 364 6.79 -10.12 1.45
C LEU A 364 7.27 -8.73 1.88
N GLY A 365 8.21 -8.15 1.11
CA GLY A 365 8.63 -6.75 1.32
C GLY A 365 9.53 -6.56 2.53
N ASP A 366 10.32 -7.58 2.89
CA ASP A 366 11.31 -7.56 3.97
C ASP A 366 12.72 -7.36 3.40
N THR A 367 13.67 -6.94 4.23
CA THR A 367 15.10 -6.91 3.87
C THR A 367 15.63 -8.29 3.53
N ARG A 368 15.01 -9.35 4.03
CA ARG A 368 15.31 -10.75 3.74
C ARG A 368 14.50 -11.23 2.53
N SER A 369 15.15 -12.03 1.68
CA SER A 369 14.46 -12.69 0.58
C SER A 369 13.48 -13.75 1.08
N ILE A 370 12.27 -13.75 0.53
CA ILE A 370 11.17 -14.63 0.94
C ILE A 370 10.66 -15.37 -0.30
N VAL A 371 10.47 -16.68 -0.18
CA VAL A 371 9.96 -17.55 -1.27
C VAL A 371 8.66 -18.21 -0.84
N THR A 372 7.73 -18.30 -1.78
CA THR A 372 6.44 -19.00 -1.60
C THR A 372 6.08 -19.73 -2.89
N HIS A 373 5.55 -20.94 -2.77
CA HIS A 373 4.89 -21.68 -3.85
C HIS A 373 3.39 -21.76 -3.53
N PRO A 374 2.55 -20.83 -4.03
CA PRO A 374 1.17 -20.68 -3.59
C PRO A 374 0.34 -21.96 -3.67
N ALA A 375 0.47 -22.72 -4.76
CA ALA A 375 -0.33 -23.94 -4.98
C ALA A 375 -0.12 -25.01 -3.92
N SER A 376 1.09 -25.14 -3.35
CA SER A 376 1.36 -26.14 -2.28
C SER A 376 1.30 -25.58 -0.86
N THR A 377 1.13 -24.24 -0.69
CA THR A 377 1.18 -23.59 0.63
C THR A 377 -0.05 -22.74 0.89
N THR A 378 -0.03 -21.47 0.54
CA THR A 378 -1.08 -20.49 0.88
C THR A 378 -2.43 -20.76 0.23
N HIS A 379 -2.47 -21.42 -0.92
CA HIS A 379 -3.68 -21.74 -1.71
C HIS A 379 -3.88 -23.24 -1.90
N SER A 380 -3.27 -24.06 -1.05
CA SER A 380 -3.34 -25.55 -1.15
C SER A 380 -4.73 -26.12 -0.93
N LYS A 381 -5.65 -25.37 -0.35
CA LYS A 381 -7.05 -25.77 -0.13
C LYS A 381 -7.97 -25.50 -1.33
N LEU A 382 -7.51 -24.71 -2.30
CA LEU A 382 -8.27 -24.40 -3.51
C LEU A 382 -8.11 -25.52 -4.54
N THR A 383 -9.16 -25.77 -5.31
CA THR A 383 -9.11 -26.63 -6.51
C THR A 383 -8.21 -26.00 -7.58
N GLU A 384 -7.80 -26.79 -8.59
CA GLU A 384 -7.00 -26.25 -9.71
C GLU A 384 -7.77 -25.13 -10.44
N GLU A 385 -9.08 -25.30 -10.67
CA GLU A 385 -9.92 -24.28 -11.31
C GLU A 385 -9.97 -22.97 -10.49
N GLU A 386 -10.15 -23.09 -9.18
CA GLU A 386 -10.18 -21.93 -8.28
C GLU A 386 -8.82 -21.22 -8.26
N ARG A 387 -7.71 -21.95 -8.29
CA ARG A 387 -6.36 -21.36 -8.37
C ARG A 387 -6.15 -20.63 -9.70
N LEU A 388 -6.52 -21.25 -10.81
CA LEU A 388 -6.39 -20.65 -12.15
C LEU A 388 -7.24 -19.38 -12.29
N ALA A 389 -8.44 -19.34 -11.68
CA ALA A 389 -9.29 -18.14 -11.66
C ALA A 389 -8.63 -16.92 -11.02
N VAL A 390 -7.63 -17.13 -10.15
CA VAL A 390 -6.84 -16.09 -9.49
C VAL A 390 -5.38 -16.04 -9.99
N SER A 391 -5.14 -16.57 -11.19
CA SER A 391 -3.82 -16.58 -11.87
C SER A 391 -2.73 -17.38 -11.12
N ILE A 392 -3.11 -18.41 -10.35
CA ILE A 392 -2.18 -19.29 -9.64
C ILE A 392 -2.12 -20.65 -10.36
N THR A 393 -1.03 -20.86 -11.09
CA THR A 393 -0.71 -22.14 -11.72
C THR A 393 -0.05 -23.09 -10.72
N ASP A 394 0.04 -24.36 -11.10
CA ASP A 394 0.64 -25.41 -10.26
C ASP A 394 2.16 -25.26 -10.06
N GLY A 395 2.84 -24.55 -10.93
CA GLY A 395 4.28 -24.33 -10.87
C GLY A 395 4.68 -22.90 -10.48
N LEU A 396 3.71 -22.04 -10.15
CA LEU A 396 3.98 -20.66 -9.81
C LEU A 396 4.75 -20.53 -8.50
N VAL A 397 5.93 -19.94 -8.56
CA VAL A 397 6.75 -19.54 -7.41
C VAL A 397 6.83 -18.01 -7.37
N ARG A 398 6.66 -17.43 -6.19
CA ARG A 398 6.85 -16.01 -5.94
C ARG A 398 8.07 -15.80 -5.05
N VAL A 399 8.99 -14.96 -5.49
CA VAL A 399 10.15 -14.49 -4.72
C VAL A 399 9.96 -13.01 -4.40
N SER A 400 9.92 -12.65 -3.12
CA SER A 400 10.10 -11.29 -2.64
C SER A 400 11.59 -11.09 -2.39
N VAL A 401 12.26 -10.46 -3.34
CA VAL A 401 13.72 -10.31 -3.33
C VAL A 401 14.13 -9.27 -2.28
N GLY A 402 15.07 -9.66 -1.42
CA GLY A 402 15.58 -8.84 -0.31
C GLY A 402 16.79 -7.97 -0.68
N LEU A 403 17.50 -7.54 0.36
CA LEU A 403 18.65 -6.63 0.27
C LEU A 403 19.98 -7.35 0.42
N GLU A 404 19.97 -8.69 0.51
CA GLU A 404 21.18 -9.49 0.58
C GLU A 404 22.06 -9.29 -0.67
N THR A 405 23.31 -9.75 -0.63
CA THR A 405 24.15 -9.81 -1.81
C THR A 405 23.44 -10.63 -2.89
N VAL A 406 23.16 -10.02 -4.03
CA VAL A 406 22.34 -10.64 -5.08
C VAL A 406 22.88 -11.99 -5.56
N GLN A 407 24.20 -12.15 -5.58
CA GLN A 407 24.82 -13.42 -5.98
C GLN A 407 24.51 -14.56 -5.01
N ASP A 408 24.36 -14.26 -3.72
CA ASP A 408 23.99 -15.28 -2.71
C ASP A 408 22.55 -15.72 -2.91
N ILE A 409 21.63 -14.76 -3.20
CA ILE A 409 20.24 -15.06 -3.55
C ILE A 409 20.21 -15.96 -4.81
N ILE A 410 20.91 -15.59 -5.88
CA ILE A 410 20.99 -16.35 -7.13
C ILE A 410 21.53 -17.75 -6.88
N ASN A 411 22.59 -17.88 -6.08
CA ASN A 411 23.19 -19.18 -5.77
C ASN A 411 22.21 -20.09 -5.00
N ASP A 412 21.42 -19.53 -4.08
CA ASP A 412 20.40 -20.28 -3.33
C ASP A 412 19.28 -20.76 -4.24
N LEU A 413 18.75 -19.87 -5.10
CA LEU A 413 17.73 -20.24 -6.08
C LEU A 413 18.25 -21.30 -7.08
N LYS A 414 19.49 -21.14 -7.56
CA LYS A 414 20.12 -22.07 -8.49
C LYS A 414 20.22 -23.48 -7.91
N GLN A 415 20.80 -23.65 -6.71
CA GLN A 415 20.96 -24.95 -6.07
C GLN A 415 19.61 -25.61 -5.72
N ALA A 416 18.57 -24.81 -5.51
CA ALA A 416 17.23 -25.31 -5.24
C ALA A 416 16.49 -25.73 -6.51
N LEU A 417 16.82 -25.13 -7.67
CA LEU A 417 16.29 -25.52 -8.99
C LEU A 417 16.97 -26.75 -9.58
N GLU A 418 18.21 -27.07 -9.18
CA GLU A 418 18.95 -28.28 -9.55
C GLU A 418 18.46 -29.51 -8.76
#